data_c74da0bd612852b074dc40c56e2a534b
#
_entry.id   c74da0bd612852b074dc40c56e2a534b
#
_cell.length_a   1.000
_cell.length_b   1.000
_cell.length_c   1.000
_cell.angle_alpha   90.00
_cell.angle_beta   90.00
_cell.angle_gamma   90.00
#
_symmetry.space_group_name_H-M   'P 1'
#
loop_
_entity.id
_entity.type
_entity.pdbx_description
1 polymer ?
#
loop_
_entity_poly.entity_id
_entity_poly.type
_entity_poly.pdbx_seq_one_letter_code
_entity_poly.pdbx_strand_id
1 'polypeptide(L)'
;MHWSILCDFDGTISLEDVIDSLLEKYGQPGWQDLEDQWKAGKIGSRECMQGQVRLLALDPATLDAHLDQVQIDPGFVAFVARAEQLGLPLRIVSDGLDYAIHRILANHGLSQ
;
A
#
# COMPACT_ATOMS: atom_id res chain seq x y z
N MET A 1 -24.37 3.02 -19.40
CA MET A 1 -22.97 2.53 -19.34
C MET A 1 -22.35 3.05 -18.07
N HIS A 2 -21.78 2.15 -17.27
CA HIS A 2 -21.15 2.52 -16.01
C HIS A 2 -19.64 2.46 -16.16
N TRP A 3 -18.99 3.53 -15.77
CA TRP A 3 -17.54 3.62 -15.76
C TRP A 3 -17.04 3.59 -14.31
N SER A 4 -15.95 2.91 -14.08
CA SER A 4 -15.26 2.94 -12.80
C SER A 4 -13.77 3.15 -13.04
N ILE A 5 -13.12 3.77 -12.07
CA ILE A 5 -11.68 4.04 -12.14
C ILE A 5 -10.97 3.08 -11.20
N LEU A 6 -9.96 2.38 -11.73
CA LEU A 6 -9.11 1.48 -10.94
C LEU A 6 -7.76 2.13 -10.76
N CYS A 7 -7.33 2.28 -9.51
CA CYS A 7 -6.04 2.88 -9.17
C CYS A 7 -5.19 1.89 -8.39
N ASP A 8 -3.92 1.79 -8.79
CA ASP A 8 -2.92 1.10 -8.00
C ASP A 8 -2.52 1.99 -6.81
N PHE A 9 -2.11 1.39 -5.70
CA PHE A 9 -1.79 2.15 -4.49
C PHE A 9 -0.30 2.43 -4.36
N ASP A 10 0.52 1.39 -4.28
CA ASP A 10 1.96 1.54 -4.01
C ASP A 10 2.68 2.16 -5.20
N GLY A 11 3.40 3.25 -4.94
CA GLY A 11 4.15 3.95 -5.98
C GLY A 11 3.29 4.77 -6.94
N THR A 12 1.96 4.74 -6.80
CA THR A 12 1.01 5.53 -7.62
C THR A 12 0.25 6.52 -6.73
N ILE A 13 -0.48 6.02 -5.74
CA ILE A 13 -1.18 6.86 -4.76
C ILE A 13 -0.20 7.24 -3.65
N SER A 14 0.44 6.24 -3.04
CA SER A 14 1.53 6.50 -2.09
C SER A 14 2.82 6.81 -2.85
N LEU A 15 3.65 7.70 -2.30
CA LEU A 15 4.93 8.08 -2.92
C LEU A 15 5.97 6.97 -2.82
N GLU A 16 5.76 6.01 -1.92
CA GLU A 16 6.68 4.89 -1.71
C GLU A 16 5.90 3.58 -1.61
N ASP A 17 6.58 2.46 -1.82
CA ASP A 17 6.01 1.15 -1.54
C ASP A 17 5.99 0.95 -0.02
N VAL A 18 4.79 0.83 0.54
CA VAL A 18 4.59 0.80 1.99
C VAL A 18 5.23 -0.44 2.63
N ILE A 19 5.05 -1.61 2.01
CA ILE A 19 5.61 -2.85 2.54
C ILE A 19 7.14 -2.80 2.51
N ASP A 20 7.72 -2.31 1.41
CA ASP A 20 9.17 -2.19 1.30
C ASP A 20 9.72 -1.23 2.36
N SER A 21 9.06 -0.10 2.60
CA SER A 21 9.50 0.84 3.61
C SER A 21 9.46 0.26 5.02
N LEU A 22 8.44 -0.56 5.31
CA LEU A 22 8.35 -1.26 6.59
C LEU A 22 9.45 -2.31 6.75
N LEU A 23 9.72 -3.08 5.68
CA LEU A 23 10.73 -4.13 5.71
C LEU A 23 12.14 -3.57 5.87
N GLU A 24 12.45 -2.47 5.21
CA GLU A 24 13.75 -1.82 5.33
C GLU A 24 14.04 -1.39 6.77
N LYS A 25 13.02 -0.98 7.48
CA LYS A 25 13.15 -0.44 8.83
C LYS A 25 12.94 -1.50 9.92
N TYR A 26 12.02 -2.43 9.73
CA TYR A 26 11.59 -3.38 10.76
C TYR A 26 11.67 -4.84 10.33
N GLY A 27 12.11 -5.12 9.11
CA GLY A 27 12.18 -6.49 8.61
C GLY A 27 13.24 -7.33 9.31
N GLN A 28 12.87 -8.54 9.73
CA GLN A 28 13.82 -9.52 10.26
C GLN A 28 14.59 -10.15 9.09
N PRO A 29 15.78 -10.75 9.37
CA PRO A 29 16.56 -11.39 8.32
C PRO A 29 15.76 -12.45 7.56
N GLY A 30 15.93 -12.48 6.24
CA GLY A 30 15.25 -13.42 5.35
C GLY A 30 14.20 -12.79 4.44
N TRP A 31 13.77 -11.56 4.71
CA TRP A 31 12.75 -10.94 3.87
C TRP A 31 13.26 -10.68 2.44
N GLN A 32 14.55 -10.41 2.29
CA GLN A 32 15.17 -10.21 0.96
C GLN A 32 15.22 -11.49 0.16
N ASP A 33 15.39 -12.64 0.84
CA ASP A 33 15.37 -13.94 0.16
C ASP A 33 14.02 -14.23 -0.49
N LEU A 34 12.93 -13.85 0.19
CA LEU A 34 11.58 -13.98 -0.37
C LEU A 34 11.42 -13.11 -1.61
N GLU A 35 11.93 -11.89 -1.59
CA GLU A 35 11.87 -11.01 -2.74
C GLU A 35 12.67 -11.57 -3.91
N ASP A 36 13.87 -12.11 -3.66
CA ASP A 36 14.69 -12.75 -4.68
C ASP A 36 13.99 -13.97 -5.29
N GLN A 37 13.31 -14.78 -4.47
CA GLN A 37 12.56 -15.93 -4.97
C GLN A 37 11.39 -15.49 -5.84
N TRP A 38 10.71 -14.42 -5.48
CA TRP A 38 9.63 -13.85 -6.29
C TRP A 38 10.16 -13.34 -7.63
N LYS A 39 11.25 -12.60 -7.63
CA LYS A 39 11.89 -12.10 -8.86
C LYS A 39 12.38 -13.22 -9.77
N ALA A 40 12.79 -14.34 -9.17
CA ALA A 40 13.22 -15.53 -9.91
C ALA A 40 12.04 -16.40 -10.38
N GLY A 41 10.81 -16.04 -10.06
CA GLY A 41 9.63 -16.79 -10.47
C GLY A 41 9.37 -18.05 -9.66
N LYS A 42 10.03 -18.22 -8.51
CA LYS A 42 9.88 -19.43 -7.67
C LYS A 42 8.63 -19.38 -6.80
N ILE A 43 8.18 -18.19 -6.42
CA ILE A 43 6.97 -17.97 -5.63
C ILE A 43 6.15 -16.84 -6.24
N GLY A 44 4.85 -16.82 -5.95
CA GLY A 44 3.97 -15.73 -6.39
C GLY A 44 4.08 -14.50 -5.51
N SER A 45 3.55 -13.38 -5.99
CA SER A 45 3.58 -12.11 -5.27
C SER A 45 2.88 -12.17 -3.92
N ARG A 46 1.74 -12.87 -3.85
CA ARG A 46 0.99 -13.03 -2.58
C ARG A 46 1.80 -13.82 -1.56
N GLU A 47 2.40 -14.93 -1.98
CA GLU A 47 3.23 -15.75 -1.11
C GLU A 47 4.44 -14.97 -0.59
N CYS A 48 5.09 -14.20 -1.46
CA CYS A 48 6.18 -13.33 -1.08
C CYS A 48 5.74 -12.33 -0.01
N MET A 49 4.66 -11.62 -0.25
CA MET A 49 4.15 -10.61 0.66
C MET A 49 3.75 -11.21 2.01
N GLN A 50 3.05 -12.36 2.01
CA GLN A 50 2.65 -13.02 3.27
C GLN A 50 3.85 -13.42 4.09
N GLY A 51 4.89 -13.95 3.45
CA GLY A 51 6.13 -14.31 4.14
C GLY A 51 6.85 -13.11 4.69
N GLN A 52 6.92 -12.03 3.93
CA GLN A 52 7.57 -10.79 4.36
C GLN A 52 6.84 -10.14 5.54
N VAL A 53 5.51 -10.12 5.51
CA VAL A 53 4.71 -9.55 6.61
C VAL A 53 4.97 -10.29 7.91
N ARG A 54 5.15 -11.62 7.87
CA ARG A 54 5.47 -12.41 9.06
C ARG A 54 6.84 -12.07 9.65
N LEU A 55 7.72 -11.49 8.85
CA LEU A 55 9.06 -11.10 9.27
C LEU A 55 9.13 -9.65 9.78
N LEU A 56 8.02 -8.94 9.83
CA LEU A 56 7.97 -7.60 10.38
C LEU A 56 8.03 -7.67 11.91
N ALA A 57 9.06 -7.05 12.49
CA ALA A 57 9.30 -7.04 13.94
C ALA A 57 8.83 -5.71 14.52
N LEU A 58 7.52 -5.51 14.62
CA LEU A 58 6.95 -4.27 15.16
C LEU A 58 5.61 -4.56 15.86
N ASP A 59 5.28 -3.70 16.82
CA ASP A 59 3.97 -3.74 17.48
C ASP A 59 2.95 -2.86 16.73
N PRO A 60 1.65 -2.94 17.08
CA PRO A 60 0.64 -2.13 16.41
C PRO A 60 0.88 -0.63 16.52
N ALA A 61 1.37 -0.13 17.63
CA ALA A 61 1.63 1.30 17.81
C ALA A 61 2.75 1.78 16.90
N THR A 62 3.81 0.99 16.75
CA THR A 62 4.93 1.31 15.86
C THR A 62 4.46 1.27 14.40
N LEU A 63 3.66 0.29 14.04
CA LEU A 63 3.07 0.22 12.69
C LEU A 63 2.25 1.47 12.39
N ASP A 64 1.37 1.85 13.29
CA ASP A 64 0.52 3.03 13.11
C ASP A 64 1.35 4.30 12.95
N ALA A 65 2.38 4.46 13.77
CA ALA A 65 3.26 5.63 13.69
C ALA A 65 3.97 5.70 12.34
N HIS A 66 4.40 4.56 11.81
CA HIS A 66 5.04 4.51 10.48
C HIS A 66 4.03 4.88 9.38
N LEU A 67 2.83 4.30 9.42
CA LEU A 67 1.80 4.55 8.42
C LEU A 67 1.35 6.02 8.43
N ASP A 68 1.35 6.65 9.60
CA ASP A 68 0.96 8.05 9.73
C ASP A 68 1.96 9.01 9.08
N GLN A 69 3.17 8.55 8.77
CA GLN A 69 4.19 9.34 8.08
C GLN A 69 4.21 9.09 6.57
N VAL A 70 3.48 8.12 6.08
CA VAL A 70 3.42 7.84 4.64
C VAL A 70 2.71 8.97 3.92
N GLN A 71 3.33 9.45 2.84
CA GLN A 71 2.79 10.53 2.03
C GLN A 71 2.14 9.97 0.77
N ILE A 72 1.09 10.64 0.32
CA ILE A 72 0.43 10.30 -0.93
C ILE A 72 0.71 11.40 -1.96
N ASP A 73 0.53 11.04 -3.23
CA ASP A 73 0.69 12.01 -4.33
C ASP A 73 -0.37 13.11 -4.19
N PRO A 74 0.04 14.39 -4.10
CA PRO A 74 -0.93 15.49 -4.00
C PRO A 74 -1.93 15.53 -5.15
N GLY A 75 -1.53 15.08 -6.34
CA GLY A 75 -2.42 15.00 -7.49
C GLY A 75 -3.55 14.00 -7.31
N PHE A 76 -3.35 12.99 -6.46
CA PHE A 76 -4.39 12.00 -6.20
C PHE A 76 -5.58 12.62 -5.47
N VAL A 77 -5.34 13.50 -4.52
CA VAL A 77 -6.43 14.19 -3.78
C VAL A 77 -7.30 14.99 -4.75
N ALA A 78 -6.67 15.73 -5.66
CA ALA A 78 -7.39 16.48 -6.69
C ALA A 78 -8.14 15.56 -7.66
N PHE A 79 -7.54 14.42 -7.98
CA PHE A 79 -8.14 13.42 -8.86
C PHE A 79 -9.39 12.81 -8.23
N VAL A 80 -9.36 12.49 -6.93
CA VAL A 80 -10.52 11.96 -6.21
C VAL A 80 -11.66 12.97 -6.23
N ALA A 81 -11.38 14.24 -5.94
CA ALA A 81 -12.39 15.29 -5.97
C ALA A 81 -13.02 15.41 -7.36
N ARG A 82 -12.21 15.31 -8.40
CA ARG A 82 -12.71 15.37 -9.78
C ARG A 82 -13.59 14.18 -10.14
N ALA A 83 -13.18 12.98 -9.70
CA ALA A 83 -13.97 11.77 -9.93
C ALA A 83 -15.34 11.87 -9.25
N GLU A 84 -15.39 12.40 -8.04
CA GLU A 84 -16.64 12.61 -7.31
C GLU A 84 -17.56 13.59 -8.05
N GLN A 85 -16.99 14.69 -8.56
CA GLN A 85 -17.75 15.67 -9.34
C GLN A 85 -18.38 15.08 -10.61
N LEU A 86 -17.68 14.11 -11.20
CA LEU A 86 -18.15 13.44 -12.43
C LEU A 86 -19.02 12.23 -12.14
N GLY A 87 -19.22 11.88 -10.86
CA GLY A 87 -20.01 10.72 -10.48
C GLY A 87 -19.35 9.39 -10.85
N LEU A 88 -18.02 9.35 -10.96
CA LEU A 88 -17.27 8.16 -11.33
C LEU A 88 -16.81 7.42 -10.09
N PRO A 89 -17.22 6.14 -9.88
CA PRO A 89 -16.70 5.33 -8.78
C PRO A 89 -15.20 5.11 -8.95
N LEU A 90 -14.46 5.24 -7.84
CA LEU A 90 -13.04 5.00 -7.82
C LEU A 90 -12.74 3.82 -6.92
N ARG A 91 -11.98 2.85 -7.42
CA ARG A 91 -11.56 1.68 -6.67
C ARG A 91 -10.04 1.60 -6.62
N ILE A 92 -9.53 1.28 -5.46
CA ILE A 92 -8.10 1.06 -5.26
C ILE A 92 -7.83 -0.43 -5.37
N VAL A 93 -6.92 -0.78 -6.26
CA VAL A 93 -6.48 -2.16 -6.48
C VAL A 93 -5.05 -2.27 -5.98
N SER A 94 -4.82 -3.14 -5.02
CA SER A 94 -3.48 -3.30 -4.45
C SER A 94 -3.33 -4.69 -3.85
N ASP A 95 -2.12 -5.23 -3.93
CA ASP A 95 -1.73 -6.44 -3.20
C ASP A 95 -1.24 -6.11 -1.79
N GLY A 96 -1.28 -4.84 -1.39
CA GLY A 96 -0.84 -4.39 -0.07
C GLY A 96 -1.80 -4.76 1.05
N LEU A 97 -1.43 -4.36 2.26
CA LEU A 97 -2.24 -4.60 3.45
C LEU A 97 -3.43 -3.63 3.48
N ASP A 98 -4.65 -4.18 3.51
CA ASP A 98 -5.87 -3.37 3.54
C ASP A 98 -5.87 -2.38 4.71
N TYR A 99 -5.45 -2.82 5.89
CA TYR A 99 -5.34 -1.97 7.07
C TYR A 99 -4.46 -0.75 6.80
N ALA A 100 -3.29 -0.98 6.19
CA ALA A 100 -2.34 0.10 5.90
C ALA A 100 -2.95 1.11 4.93
N ILE A 101 -3.59 0.62 3.87
CA ILE A 101 -4.21 1.47 2.86
C ILE A 101 -5.31 2.33 3.48
N HIS A 102 -6.21 1.73 4.25
CA HIS A 102 -7.30 2.46 4.90
C HIS A 102 -6.79 3.51 5.86
N ARG A 103 -5.78 3.18 6.67
CA ARG A 103 -5.22 4.14 7.63
C ARG A 103 -4.55 5.32 6.92
N ILE A 104 -3.75 5.05 5.89
CA ILE A 104 -3.07 6.11 5.13
C ILE A 104 -4.08 7.03 4.47
N LEU A 105 -5.11 6.47 3.84
CA LEU A 105 -6.15 7.27 3.21
C LEU A 105 -6.92 8.11 4.23
N ALA A 106 -7.26 7.54 5.38
CA ALA A 106 -7.96 8.26 6.43
C ALA A 106 -7.12 9.43 6.96
N ASN A 107 -5.80 9.25 7.09
CA ASN A 107 -4.89 10.31 7.54
C ASN A 107 -4.85 11.50 6.58
N HIS A 108 -5.19 11.28 5.32
CA HIS A 108 -5.23 12.33 4.30
C HIS A 108 -6.65 12.79 3.98
N GLY A 109 -7.63 12.44 4.85
CA GLY A 109 -9.00 12.87 4.68
C GLY A 109 -9.78 12.11 3.61
N LEU A 110 -9.26 10.98 3.16
CA LEU A 110 -9.87 10.15 2.13
C LEU A 110 -10.37 8.84 2.77
N SER A 111 -11.68 8.72 2.96
CA SER A 111 -12.27 7.48 3.47
C SER A 111 -12.94 6.71 2.34
N GLN A 112 -12.74 5.40 2.36
CA GLN A 112 -13.32 4.50 1.37
C GLN A 112 -14.23 3.50 2.08
#